data_48d582739ef7eafa76eb9f81229da553
#
_entry.id   48d582739ef7eafa76eb9f81229da553
#
_cell.length_a   1.000
_cell.length_b   1.000
_cell.length_c   1.000
_cell.angle_alpha   90.00
_cell.angle_beta   90.00
_cell.angle_gamma   90.00
#
_symmetry.space_group_name_H-M   'P 1'
#
loop_
_entity.id
_entity.type
_entity.pdbx_description
1 polymer ?
#
loop_
_entity_poly.entity_id
_entity_poly.type
_entity_poly.pdbx_seq_one_letter_code
_entity_poly.pdbx_strand_id
1 'polypeptide(L)' 'MKFKERLKELRLEKSLSQSQLAKQIGVTQKAIDFWEKGINEPKASYLFALAQFFGVPSDYLLGLVD' A
#
# COMPACT_ATOMS: atom_id res chain seq x y z
N MET A 1 7.20 3.85 11.46
CA MET A 1 6.51 4.31 10.25
C MET A 1 5.16 3.61 10.16
N LYS A 2 4.12 4.32 9.78
CA LYS A 2 2.75 3.79 9.79
C LYS A 2 2.31 3.18 8.44
N PHE A 3 3.27 2.93 7.56
CA PHE A 3 2.94 2.50 6.20
C PHE A 3 2.09 1.22 6.18
N LYS A 4 2.49 0.19 6.93
CA LYS A 4 1.80 -1.10 6.91
C LYS A 4 0.34 -0.98 7.35
N GLU A 5 0.08 -0.19 8.39
CA GLU A 5 -1.28 0.01 8.88
C GLU A 5 -2.11 0.81 7.88
N ARG A 6 -1.54 1.89 7.34
CA ARG A 6 -2.26 2.75 6.39
C ARG A 6 -2.56 2.05 5.08
N LEU A 7 -1.62 1.24 4.60
CA LEU A 7 -1.85 0.46 3.38
C LEU A 7 -3.05 -0.47 3.55
N LYS A 8 -3.09 -1.20 4.65
CA LYS A 8 -4.18 -2.13 4.92
C LYS A 8 -5.51 -1.38 5.09
N GLU A 9 -5.51 -0.27 5.81
CA GLU A 9 -6.72 0.53 6.00
C GLU A 9 -7.28 1.02 4.68
N LEU A 10 -6.42 1.59 3.82
CA LEU A 10 -6.85 2.09 2.52
C LEU A 10 -7.40 0.98 1.63
N ARG A 11 -6.74 -0.18 1.67
CA ARG A 11 -7.20 -1.34 0.91
C ARG A 11 -8.60 -1.78 1.35
N LEU A 12 -8.79 -1.88 2.65
CA LEU A 12 -10.08 -2.30 3.21
C LEU A 12 -11.18 -1.28 2.95
N GLU A 13 -10.85 0.02 2.98
CA GLU A 13 -11.81 1.07 2.64
C GLU A 13 -12.36 0.92 1.23
N LYS A 14 -11.54 0.43 0.30
CA LYS A 14 -11.98 0.18 -1.07
C LYS A 14 -12.54 -1.24 -1.27
N SER A 15 -12.67 -1.99 -0.19
CA SER A 15 -13.19 -3.37 -0.23
C SER A 15 -12.39 -4.29 -1.15
N LEU A 16 -11.08 -4.08 -1.18
CA LEU A 16 -10.19 -4.89 -2.03
C LEU A 16 -9.52 -5.99 -1.23
N SER A 17 -9.39 -7.16 -1.84
CA SER A 17 -8.50 -8.20 -1.31
C SER A 17 -7.05 -7.83 -1.63
N GLN A 18 -6.11 -8.48 -0.97
CA GLN A 18 -4.70 -8.31 -1.29
C GLN A 18 -4.42 -8.65 -2.76
N SER A 19 -5.02 -9.72 -3.28
CA SER A 19 -4.85 -10.11 -4.67
C SER A 19 -5.39 -9.06 -5.65
N GLN A 20 -6.53 -8.47 -5.31
CA GLN A 20 -7.13 -7.43 -6.16
C GLN A 20 -6.26 -6.18 -6.20
N LEU A 21 -5.74 -5.76 -5.05
CA LEU A 21 -4.83 -4.62 -5.01
C LEU A 21 -3.53 -4.93 -5.77
N ALA A 22 -3.00 -6.14 -5.60
CA ALA A 22 -1.78 -6.55 -6.29
C ALA A 22 -1.92 -6.42 -7.81
N LYS A 23 -3.06 -6.82 -8.36
CA LYS A 23 -3.34 -6.68 -9.79
C LYS A 23 -3.34 -5.21 -10.23
N GLN A 24 -3.89 -4.34 -9.41
CA GLN A 24 -3.96 -2.92 -9.75
C GLN A 24 -2.57 -2.27 -9.78
N ILE A 25 -1.67 -2.74 -8.93
CA ILE A 25 -0.33 -2.16 -8.80
C ILE A 25 0.68 -2.87 -9.71
N GLY A 26 0.37 -4.10 -10.13
CA GLY A 26 1.28 -4.89 -10.96
C GLY A 26 2.31 -5.67 -10.14
N VAL A 27 1.93 -6.12 -8.98
CA VAL A 27 2.80 -6.92 -8.10
C VAL A 27 2.08 -8.21 -7.70
N THR A 28 2.76 -9.06 -6.95
CA THR A 28 2.16 -10.30 -6.45
C THR A 28 1.37 -10.04 -5.18
N GLN A 29 0.40 -10.91 -4.90
CA GLN A 29 -0.35 -10.85 -3.64
C GLN A 29 0.60 -10.98 -2.44
N LYS A 30 1.63 -11.80 -2.57
CA LYS A 30 2.63 -11.99 -1.52
C LYS A 30 3.37 -10.69 -1.20
N ALA A 31 3.64 -9.86 -2.21
CA ALA A 31 4.27 -8.56 -1.99
C ALA A 31 3.39 -7.67 -1.13
N ILE A 32 2.09 -7.60 -1.46
CA ILE A 32 1.14 -6.81 -0.67
C ILE A 32 1.10 -7.32 0.78
N ASP A 33 1.03 -8.63 0.95
CA ASP A 33 0.99 -9.23 2.27
C ASP A 33 2.23 -8.87 3.10
N PHE A 34 3.41 -8.98 2.50
CA PHE A 34 4.66 -8.65 3.18
C PHE A 34 4.73 -7.17 3.57
N TRP A 35 4.25 -6.28 2.67
CA TRP A 35 4.20 -4.85 2.98
C TRP A 35 3.25 -4.57 4.16
N GLU A 36 2.11 -5.24 4.21
CA GLU A 36 1.14 -5.05 5.29
C GLU A 36 1.60 -5.66 6.61
N LYS A 37 2.50 -6.62 6.56
CA LYS A 37 3.09 -7.21 7.77
C LYS A 37 4.36 -6.48 8.23
N GLY A 38 4.86 -5.57 7.41
CA GLY A 38 6.10 -4.85 7.73
C GLY A 38 7.35 -5.70 7.56
N ILE A 39 7.26 -6.81 6.79
CA ILE A 39 8.41 -7.69 6.54
C ILE A 39 9.40 -7.00 5.61
N ASN A 40 8.91 -6.29 4.61
CA ASN A 40 9.74 -5.44 3.76
C ASN A 40 8.93 -4.24 3.29
N GLU A 41 9.59 -3.34 2.58
CA GLU A 41 8.99 -2.09 2.11
C GLU A 41 9.00 -2.06 0.59
N PRO A 42 8.02 -1.39 -0.05
CA PRO A 42 8.03 -1.27 -1.49
C PRO A 42 9.12 -0.31 -1.96
N LYS A 43 9.58 -0.53 -3.19
CA LYS A 43 10.42 0.46 -3.88
C LYS A 43 9.63 1.75 -4.04
N ALA A 44 10.37 2.84 -4.27
CA ALA A 44 9.74 4.16 -4.48
C ALA A 44 8.71 4.15 -5.61
N SER A 45 8.96 3.43 -6.70
CA SER A 45 8.01 3.37 -7.81
C SER A 45 6.68 2.73 -7.42
N TYR A 46 6.72 1.68 -6.61
CA TYR A 46 5.49 1.05 -6.12
C TYR A 46 4.79 1.90 -5.07
N LEU A 47 5.57 2.58 -4.23
CA LEU A 47 5.00 3.52 -3.27
C LEU A 47 4.23 4.62 -4.00
N PHE A 48 4.81 5.17 -5.06
CA PHE A 48 4.16 6.17 -5.89
C PHE A 48 2.86 5.63 -6.51
N ALA A 49 2.92 4.41 -7.06
CA ALA A 49 1.75 3.78 -7.66
C ALA A 49 0.62 3.56 -6.65
N LEU A 50 0.97 3.14 -5.45
CA LEU A 50 -0.01 2.98 -4.37
C LEU A 50 -0.65 4.32 -4.00
N ALA A 51 0.16 5.36 -3.84
CA ALA A 51 -0.34 6.68 -3.50
C ALA A 51 -1.30 7.20 -4.57
N GLN A 52 -0.95 7.03 -5.84
CA GLN A 52 -1.82 7.43 -6.94
C GLN A 52 -3.12 6.62 -6.97
N PHE A 53 -3.00 5.31 -6.80
CA PHE A 53 -4.19 4.45 -6.83
C PHE A 53 -5.18 4.82 -5.73
N PHE A 54 -4.69 5.09 -4.54
CA PHE A 54 -5.57 5.46 -3.42
C PHE A 54 -5.92 6.94 -3.38
N GLY A 55 -5.28 7.76 -4.22
CA GLY A 55 -5.55 9.20 -4.25
C GLY A 55 -5.08 9.94 -3.02
N VAL A 56 -3.98 9.50 -2.42
CA VAL A 56 -3.39 10.13 -1.24
C VAL A 56 -1.94 10.52 -1.51
N PRO A 57 -1.40 11.51 -0.78
CA PRO A 57 0.02 11.83 -0.90
C PRO A 57 0.88 10.69 -0.37
N SER A 58 2.07 10.52 -0.95
CA SER A 58 3.04 9.55 -0.44
C SER A 58 3.38 9.79 1.02
N ASP A 59 3.43 11.06 1.44
CA ASP A 59 3.68 11.42 2.84
C ASP A 59 2.65 10.81 3.79
N TYR A 60 1.39 10.77 3.37
CA TYR A 60 0.35 10.14 4.17
C TYR A 60 0.61 8.64 4.31
N LEU A 61 0.90 7.98 3.19
CA LEU A 61 1.20 6.54 3.21
C LEU A 61 2.38 6.23 4.11
N LEU A 62 3.41 7.08 4.08
CA LEU A 62 4.61 6.88 4.89
C LEU A 62 4.41 7.22 6.35
N GLY A 63 3.26 7.82 6.70
CA GLY A 63 2.99 8.18 8.07
C GLY A 63 3.68 9.46 8.53
N LEU A 64 4.11 10.30 7.59
CA LEU A 64 4.78 11.57 7.90
C LEU A 64 3.77 12.68 8.22
N VAL A 65 2.54 12.53 7.78
CA VAL A 65 1.43 13.47 8.06
C VAL A 65 0.18 12.67 8.40
N ASP A 66 -0.77 13.30 9.06
CA ASP A 66 -2.05 12.66 9.44
C ASP A 66 -3.08 12.69 8.31
#